data_b8e1945b414f6946382c09b41f2c8bb4
#
_entry.id   b8e1945b414f6946382c09b41f2c8bb4
#
_cell.length_a   1.000
_cell.length_b   1.000
_cell.length_c   1.000
_cell.angle_alpha   90.00
_cell.angle_beta   90.00
_cell.angle_gamma   90.00
#
_symmetry.space_group_name_H-M   'P 1'
#
loop_
_entity.id
_entity.type
_entity.pdbx_description
1 polymer ?
#
loop_
_entity_poly.entity_id
_entity_poly.type
_entity_poly.pdbx_seq_one_letter_code
_entity_poly.pdbx_strand_id
1 'polypeptide(L)'
;MKSLFTSSKKYVIIESPSKKLMYGTKRAARGDIMVKKEMIAMLLAGGQGSRLGVLTQKVAKPAVSFGGKYRIIDFPLSNCINSGVDTVGVLTQYQPLRLNAHIGIGIPWDLDRNVGGVTVLPPYERSKGSDWYTGTANAIYQNLEYMESYNPEYVLILSGDHIYKMDYEVMLEYHKANNADVTIAAMPVPIEEASRFGILITDDNNKITEFEEKPANPRSNLASMGIYIFSWKALKEALIKLSEEPGCDFGKHVIPYCFEQGKRIFAYEYNGYWKDVGT
;
A
#
# COMPACT_ATOMS: atom_id res chain seq x y z
N MET A 1 -56.61 -15.62 14.28
CA MET A 1 -55.57 -16.01 13.30
C MET A 1 -54.48 -14.96 13.35
N LYS A 2 -53.41 -15.22 14.08
CA LYS A 2 -52.22 -14.34 14.16
C LYS A 2 -51.07 -15.08 13.46
N SER A 3 -50.59 -14.56 12.36
CA SER A 3 -49.40 -15.08 11.66
C SER A 3 -48.14 -14.44 12.25
N LEU A 4 -47.31 -15.25 12.85
CA LEU A 4 -45.94 -14.92 13.26
C LEU A 4 -45.03 -15.04 12.04
N PHE A 5 -44.46 -13.95 11.60
CA PHE A 5 -43.30 -13.96 10.68
C PHE A 5 -42.04 -14.07 11.52
N THR A 6 -41.43 -15.25 11.55
CA THR A 6 -40.04 -15.44 12.00
C THR A 6 -39.14 -15.40 10.79
N SER A 7 -38.37 -14.30 10.68
CA SER A 7 -37.31 -14.17 9.66
C SER A 7 -36.08 -14.93 10.15
N SER A 8 -35.89 -16.16 9.66
CA SER A 8 -34.62 -16.88 9.82
C SER A 8 -33.71 -16.56 8.63
N LYS A 9 -32.68 -15.76 8.86
CA LYS A 9 -31.60 -15.56 7.91
C LYS A 9 -30.78 -16.85 7.82
N LYS A 10 -30.89 -17.58 6.70
CA LYS A 10 -30.00 -18.68 6.36
C LYS A 10 -28.65 -18.12 5.92
N TYR A 11 -27.60 -18.42 6.67
CA TYR A 11 -26.24 -18.19 6.24
C TYR A 11 -25.80 -19.34 5.35
N VAL A 12 -25.33 -19.05 4.13
CA VAL A 12 -24.67 -20.03 3.29
C VAL A 12 -23.21 -20.08 3.71
N ILE A 13 -22.83 -21.19 4.34
CA ILE A 13 -21.43 -21.46 4.69
C ILE A 13 -20.82 -22.14 3.48
N ILE A 14 -19.92 -21.47 2.78
CA ILE A 14 -19.06 -22.07 1.77
C ILE A 14 -17.81 -22.56 2.50
N GLU A 15 -17.73 -23.85 2.77
CA GLU A 15 -16.53 -24.47 3.34
C GLU A 15 -15.47 -24.61 2.23
N SER A 16 -14.37 -23.87 2.38
CA SER A 16 -13.10 -24.14 1.72
C SER A 16 -12.23 -24.98 2.68
N PRO A 17 -11.46 -26.01 2.20
CA PRO A 17 -10.84 -27.00 3.06
C PRO A 17 -9.63 -26.53 3.89
N SER A 18 -9.34 -25.27 3.99
CA SER A 18 -8.10 -24.86 4.65
C SER A 18 -8.09 -23.49 5.36
N LYS A 19 -9.18 -23.02 5.99
CA LYS A 19 -9.11 -22.05 7.11
C LYS A 19 -10.51 -21.66 7.57
N LYS A 20 -10.84 -21.92 8.84
CA LYS A 20 -12.00 -21.34 9.53
C LYS A 20 -11.74 -19.85 9.77
N LEU A 21 -12.34 -18.96 8.98
CA LEU A 21 -12.44 -17.55 9.32
C LEU A 21 -13.58 -17.36 10.33
N MET A 22 -13.21 -17.05 11.57
CA MET A 22 -14.20 -16.63 12.59
C MET A 22 -14.49 -15.13 12.42
N TYR A 23 -15.65 -14.79 11.89
CA TYR A 23 -16.15 -13.41 11.92
C TYR A 23 -16.82 -13.14 13.28
N GLY A 24 -16.14 -12.37 14.12
CA GLY A 24 -16.73 -11.87 15.36
C GLY A 24 -17.31 -10.47 15.17
N THR A 25 -18.63 -10.34 15.11
CA THR A 25 -19.28 -9.03 15.12
C THR A 25 -19.52 -8.57 16.55
N LYS A 26 -18.75 -7.60 17.05
CA LYS A 26 -19.17 -6.80 18.21
C LYS A 26 -19.94 -5.58 17.70
N ARG A 27 -21.21 -5.48 18.07
CA ARG A 27 -22.06 -4.32 17.80
C ARG A 27 -21.56 -3.12 18.62
N ALA A 28 -20.95 -2.12 17.97
CA ALA A 28 -20.74 -0.81 18.58
C ALA A 28 -22.03 0.00 18.53
N ALA A 29 -22.28 0.78 19.55
CA ALA A 29 -23.44 1.67 19.63
C ALA A 29 -23.31 2.77 18.55
N ARG A 30 -24.33 2.86 17.69
CA ARG A 30 -24.45 3.64 16.44
C ARG A 30 -23.75 3.03 15.22
N GLY A 31 -24.44 2.08 14.58
CA GLY A 31 -24.51 1.96 13.10
C GLY A 31 -23.28 1.53 12.31
N ASP A 32 -22.08 1.72 12.78
CA ASP A 32 -20.89 1.41 12.01
C ASP A 32 -20.40 0.00 12.30
N ILE A 33 -20.57 -0.89 11.34
CA ILE A 33 -20.00 -2.25 11.39
C ILE A 33 -18.51 -2.09 11.09
N MET A 34 -17.68 -2.04 12.13
CA MET A 34 -16.24 -2.14 11.96
C MET A 34 -15.89 -3.55 11.50
N VAL A 35 -15.39 -3.66 10.27
CA VAL A 35 -14.92 -4.93 9.72
C VAL A 35 -13.42 -4.99 9.92
N LYS A 36 -12.95 -5.84 10.83
CA LYS A 36 -11.52 -6.04 11.04
C LYS A 36 -10.90 -6.77 9.85
N LYS A 37 -9.87 -6.20 9.26
CA LYS A 37 -9.02 -6.81 8.23
C LYS A 37 -7.64 -7.09 8.81
N GLU A 38 -7.02 -8.21 8.44
CA GLU A 38 -5.64 -8.47 8.85
C GLU A 38 -4.69 -7.47 8.18
N MET A 39 -4.74 -7.37 6.87
CA MET A 39 -3.95 -6.42 6.08
C MET A 39 -4.81 -5.70 5.05
N ILE A 40 -4.57 -4.41 4.89
CA ILE A 40 -5.11 -3.59 3.80
C ILE A 40 -3.96 -3.01 2.99
N ALA A 41 -4.20 -2.69 1.71
CA ALA A 41 -3.22 -2.03 0.86
C ALA A 41 -3.56 -0.57 0.61
N MET A 42 -2.54 0.27 0.60
CA MET A 42 -2.61 1.68 0.19
C MET A 42 -1.68 1.88 -1.00
N LEU A 43 -2.26 2.11 -2.18
CA LEU A 43 -1.55 2.17 -3.45
C LEU A 43 -1.38 3.63 -3.90
N LEU A 44 -0.15 4.10 -3.89
CA LEU A 44 0.22 5.47 -4.28
C LEU A 44 0.22 5.61 -5.80
N ALA A 45 -0.79 6.23 -6.36
CA ALA A 45 -1.02 6.37 -7.80
C ALA A 45 -1.11 7.84 -8.27
N GLY A 46 -0.59 8.78 -7.48
CA GLY A 46 -0.74 10.23 -7.69
C GLY A 46 0.42 10.93 -8.43
N GLY A 47 1.48 10.24 -8.80
CA GLY A 47 2.69 10.83 -9.38
C GLY A 47 2.48 11.43 -10.79
N GLN A 48 3.09 12.60 -11.06
CA GLN A 48 3.01 13.29 -12.36
C GLN A 48 3.65 12.51 -13.52
N GLY A 49 4.69 11.71 -13.24
CA GLY A 49 5.39 10.93 -14.27
C GLY A 49 6.13 11.77 -15.31
N SER A 50 6.55 13.00 -14.98
CA SER A 50 7.16 13.98 -15.90
C SER A 50 8.32 13.42 -16.74
N ARG A 51 9.07 12.45 -16.20
CA ARG A 51 10.20 11.78 -16.88
C ARG A 51 9.79 10.88 -18.06
N LEU A 52 8.51 10.50 -18.17
CA LEU A 52 7.98 9.72 -19.30
C LEU A 52 7.52 10.60 -20.48
N GLY A 53 7.71 11.92 -20.39
CA GLY A 53 7.49 12.86 -21.47
C GLY A 53 6.09 12.75 -22.07
N VAL A 54 6.01 12.44 -23.36
CA VAL A 54 4.75 12.40 -24.14
C VAL A 54 3.73 11.41 -23.57
N LEU A 55 4.17 10.31 -22.97
CA LEU A 55 3.30 9.24 -22.45
C LEU A 55 2.43 9.70 -21.28
N THR A 56 2.91 10.69 -20.50
CA THR A 56 2.23 11.16 -19.28
C THR A 56 1.64 12.56 -19.39
N GLN A 57 1.70 13.20 -20.56
CA GLN A 57 1.09 14.53 -20.75
C GLN A 57 -0.42 14.57 -20.50
N LYS A 58 -1.13 13.49 -20.84
CA LYS A 58 -2.60 13.40 -20.75
C LYS A 58 -3.10 12.21 -19.92
N VAL A 59 -2.18 11.48 -19.26
CA VAL A 59 -2.49 10.24 -18.55
C VAL A 59 -1.61 10.15 -17.32
N ALA A 60 -2.17 9.80 -16.17
CA ALA A 60 -1.40 9.48 -14.98
C ALA A 60 -0.44 8.31 -15.27
N LYS A 61 0.78 8.34 -14.72
CA LYS A 61 1.78 7.30 -14.93
C LYS A 61 1.25 5.87 -14.69
N PRO A 62 0.48 5.58 -13.62
CA PRO A 62 -0.09 4.25 -13.41
C PRO A 62 -1.08 3.80 -14.49
N ALA A 63 -1.67 4.73 -15.24
CA ALA A 63 -2.60 4.44 -16.32
C ALA A 63 -1.96 4.29 -17.71
N VAL A 64 -0.63 4.42 -17.82
CA VAL A 64 0.12 4.18 -19.05
C VAL A 64 -0.01 2.71 -19.44
N SER A 65 -0.25 2.46 -20.74
CA SER A 65 -0.38 1.12 -21.29
C SER A 65 0.96 0.39 -21.28
N PHE A 66 0.92 -0.88 -20.92
CA PHE A 66 2.07 -1.78 -20.93
C PHE A 66 1.70 -3.13 -21.57
N GLY A 67 2.55 -3.65 -22.46
CA GLY A 67 2.30 -4.91 -23.15
C GLY A 67 1.03 -4.93 -24.01
N GLY A 68 0.55 -3.78 -24.47
CA GLY A 68 -0.59 -3.62 -25.37
C GLY A 68 -1.96 -3.76 -24.71
N LYS A 69 -2.11 -4.62 -23.69
CA LYS A 69 -3.40 -4.93 -23.04
C LYS A 69 -3.52 -4.34 -21.64
N TYR A 70 -2.43 -4.33 -20.89
CA TYR A 70 -2.40 -3.95 -19.48
C TYR A 70 -2.02 -2.48 -19.29
N ARG A 71 -2.23 -1.98 -18.08
CA ARG A 71 -1.68 -0.72 -17.57
C ARG A 71 -0.76 -1.02 -16.39
N ILE A 72 0.11 -0.09 -16.05
CA ILE A 72 1.08 -0.28 -14.96
C ILE A 72 0.36 -0.62 -13.64
N ILE A 73 -0.76 0.03 -13.35
CA ILE A 73 -1.57 -0.19 -12.14
C ILE A 73 -2.13 -1.63 -12.01
N ASP A 74 -2.26 -2.36 -13.12
CA ASP A 74 -2.83 -3.71 -13.12
C ASP A 74 -1.94 -4.70 -12.37
N PHE A 75 -0.62 -4.46 -12.36
CA PHE A 75 0.33 -5.33 -11.69
C PHE A 75 0.16 -5.30 -10.15
N PRO A 76 0.24 -4.15 -9.45
CA PRO A 76 0.03 -4.12 -8.02
C PRO A 76 -1.40 -4.53 -7.61
N LEU A 77 -2.45 -4.20 -8.38
CA LEU A 77 -3.81 -4.66 -8.08
C LEU A 77 -3.93 -6.18 -8.20
N SER A 78 -3.36 -6.78 -9.25
CA SER A 78 -3.32 -8.23 -9.41
C SER A 78 -2.51 -8.92 -8.32
N ASN A 79 -1.37 -8.34 -7.93
CA ASN A 79 -0.58 -8.86 -6.81
C ASN A 79 -1.38 -8.82 -5.50
N CYS A 80 -2.14 -7.75 -5.21
CA CYS A 80 -2.98 -7.66 -4.03
C CYS A 80 -3.96 -8.82 -3.95
N ILE A 81 -4.78 -9.03 -4.98
CA ILE A 81 -5.80 -10.06 -4.91
C ILE A 81 -5.20 -11.47 -4.90
N ASN A 82 -4.11 -11.71 -5.64
CA ASN A 82 -3.40 -12.99 -5.64
C ASN A 82 -2.71 -13.30 -4.30
N SER A 83 -2.46 -12.29 -3.48
CA SER A 83 -1.90 -12.40 -2.11
C SER A 83 -2.98 -12.33 -1.02
N GLY A 84 -4.26 -12.46 -1.37
CA GLY A 84 -5.35 -12.40 -0.40
C GLY A 84 -5.67 -11.01 0.17
N VAL A 85 -5.08 -9.94 -0.36
CA VAL A 85 -5.35 -8.56 0.04
C VAL A 85 -6.55 -8.05 -0.77
N ASP A 86 -7.71 -8.08 -0.15
CA ASP A 86 -9.01 -7.78 -0.77
C ASP A 86 -9.53 -6.36 -0.49
N THR A 87 -8.75 -5.53 0.15
CA THR A 87 -9.10 -4.15 0.52
C THR A 87 -7.97 -3.23 0.12
N VAL A 88 -8.21 -2.40 -0.89
CA VAL A 88 -7.19 -1.57 -1.53
C VAL A 88 -7.67 -0.13 -1.66
N GLY A 89 -7.01 0.80 -0.99
CA GLY A 89 -7.16 2.24 -1.19
C GLY A 89 -6.19 2.72 -2.27
N VAL A 90 -6.69 3.29 -3.37
CA VAL A 90 -5.87 3.85 -4.46
C VAL A 90 -5.85 5.37 -4.38
N LEU A 91 -4.70 5.93 -4.02
CA LEU A 91 -4.53 7.37 -3.86
C LEU A 91 -4.19 8.01 -5.21
N THR A 92 -5.15 8.73 -5.78
CA THR A 92 -5.02 9.37 -7.09
C THR A 92 -4.96 10.88 -6.94
N GLN A 93 -4.19 11.56 -7.78
CA GLN A 93 -4.11 13.02 -7.75
C GLN A 93 -3.96 13.61 -9.15
N TYR A 94 -2.94 13.21 -9.89
CA TYR A 94 -2.59 13.79 -11.19
C TYR A 94 -3.31 13.06 -12.32
N GLN A 95 -3.98 13.82 -13.23
CA GLN A 95 -4.69 13.27 -14.40
C GLN A 95 -5.56 12.02 -14.08
N PRO A 96 -6.46 12.08 -13.08
CA PRO A 96 -7.08 10.87 -12.52
C PRO A 96 -8.14 10.25 -13.41
N LEU A 97 -8.73 11.00 -14.37
CA LEU A 97 -9.91 10.58 -15.10
C LEU A 97 -9.76 9.21 -15.78
N ARG A 98 -8.68 9.02 -16.55
CA ARG A 98 -8.45 7.75 -17.27
C ARG A 98 -8.05 6.62 -16.33
N LEU A 99 -7.33 6.94 -15.25
CA LEU A 99 -6.97 5.97 -14.21
C LEU A 99 -8.21 5.49 -13.47
N ASN A 100 -9.04 6.41 -12.99
CA ASN A 100 -10.27 6.09 -12.27
C ASN A 100 -11.26 5.30 -13.14
N ALA A 101 -11.40 5.69 -14.41
CA ALA A 101 -12.25 4.96 -15.37
C ALA A 101 -11.74 3.53 -15.63
N HIS A 102 -10.40 3.30 -15.60
CA HIS A 102 -9.83 1.97 -15.77
C HIS A 102 -10.02 1.11 -14.53
N ILE A 103 -9.80 1.66 -13.34
CA ILE A 103 -10.01 0.95 -12.07
C ILE A 103 -11.51 0.61 -11.91
N GLY A 104 -12.41 1.56 -12.22
CA GLY A 104 -13.84 1.40 -12.01
C GLY A 104 -14.14 1.00 -10.57
N ILE A 105 -14.97 -0.03 -10.40
CA ILE A 105 -15.27 -0.64 -9.10
C ILE A 105 -14.40 -1.87 -8.81
N GLY A 106 -13.43 -2.20 -9.67
CA GLY A 106 -12.48 -3.28 -9.42
C GLY A 106 -12.85 -4.65 -9.99
N ILE A 107 -13.85 -4.76 -10.85
CA ILE A 107 -14.32 -6.02 -11.45
C ILE A 107 -13.17 -6.87 -12.04
N PRO A 108 -12.20 -6.32 -12.81
CA PRO A 108 -11.13 -7.14 -13.38
C PRO A 108 -10.24 -7.87 -12.37
N TRP A 109 -10.25 -7.43 -11.12
CA TRP A 109 -9.43 -7.97 -10.02
C TRP A 109 -10.25 -8.61 -8.89
N ASP A 110 -11.56 -8.85 -9.09
CA ASP A 110 -12.46 -9.34 -8.03
C ASP A 110 -12.42 -8.44 -6.77
N LEU A 111 -12.31 -7.12 -7.00
CA LEU A 111 -12.29 -6.08 -5.96
C LEU A 111 -13.59 -5.27 -5.90
N ASP A 112 -14.66 -5.70 -6.58
CA ASP A 112 -16.01 -5.13 -6.52
C ASP A 112 -16.83 -5.71 -5.35
N ARG A 113 -16.27 -5.65 -4.14
CA ARG A 113 -16.80 -6.32 -2.97
C ARG A 113 -17.70 -5.39 -2.14
N ASN A 114 -18.71 -5.97 -1.48
CA ASN A 114 -19.58 -5.24 -0.56
C ASN A 114 -18.83 -4.76 0.71
N VAL A 115 -17.75 -5.46 1.08
CA VAL A 115 -16.91 -5.14 2.24
C VAL A 115 -15.45 -5.26 1.82
N GLY A 116 -14.72 -4.18 1.90
CA GLY A 116 -13.39 -4.06 1.31
C GLY A 116 -13.50 -3.66 -0.16
N GLY A 117 -12.75 -4.36 -1.05
CA GLY A 117 -12.67 -4.01 -2.45
C GLY A 117 -11.74 -2.84 -2.74
N VAL A 118 -11.80 -2.30 -3.96
CA VAL A 118 -11.01 -1.13 -4.33
C VAL A 118 -11.78 0.16 -4.08
N THR A 119 -11.12 1.12 -3.44
CA THR A 119 -11.64 2.48 -3.23
C THR A 119 -10.65 3.49 -3.80
N VAL A 120 -11.12 4.36 -4.69
CA VAL A 120 -10.30 5.47 -5.19
C VAL A 120 -10.38 6.62 -4.19
N LEU A 121 -9.21 7.09 -3.75
CA LEU A 121 -9.04 8.11 -2.72
C LEU A 121 -8.35 9.35 -3.35
N PRO A 122 -9.11 10.30 -3.91
CA PRO A 122 -8.55 11.57 -4.36
C PRO A 122 -8.32 12.50 -3.18
N PRO A 123 -7.43 13.51 -3.31
CA PRO A 123 -7.36 14.59 -2.34
C PRO A 123 -8.72 15.33 -2.31
N TYR A 124 -9.11 15.81 -1.15
CA TYR A 124 -10.38 16.51 -0.97
C TYR A 124 -10.21 17.78 -0.14
N GLU A 125 -11.13 18.72 -0.35
CA GLU A 125 -11.16 19.96 0.41
C GLU A 125 -11.69 19.71 1.82
N ARG A 126 -10.95 20.21 2.81
CA ARG A 126 -11.37 20.25 4.22
C ARG A 126 -11.85 21.66 4.56
N SER A 127 -12.56 21.82 5.68
CA SER A 127 -13.08 23.11 6.15
C SER A 127 -12.03 24.22 6.33
N LYS A 128 -10.74 23.88 6.28
CA LYS A 128 -9.61 24.80 6.40
C LYS A 128 -8.81 25.02 5.11
N GLY A 129 -9.26 24.52 3.98
CA GLY A 129 -8.61 24.67 2.67
C GLY A 129 -8.49 23.36 1.88
N SER A 130 -8.07 23.48 0.62
CA SER A 130 -7.85 22.39 -0.31
C SER A 130 -6.43 21.86 -0.12
N ASP A 131 -6.31 20.61 0.33
CA ASP A 131 -5.02 20.00 0.60
C ASP A 131 -4.67 18.94 -0.45
N TRP A 132 -3.93 19.36 -1.48
CA TRP A 132 -3.27 18.40 -2.36
C TRP A 132 -2.30 17.51 -1.56
N TYR A 133 -2.10 16.26 -2.04
CA TYR A 133 -1.06 15.41 -1.46
C TYR A 133 0.32 16.01 -1.72
N THR A 134 0.98 16.47 -0.68
CA THR A 134 2.28 17.15 -0.78
C THR A 134 3.47 16.18 -0.71
N GLY A 135 3.22 14.90 -0.39
CA GLY A 135 4.22 13.85 -0.32
C GLY A 135 3.57 12.48 -0.18
N THR A 136 4.36 11.42 -0.32
CA THR A 136 3.85 10.04 -0.29
C THR A 136 3.26 9.66 1.07
N ALA A 137 3.89 10.05 2.17
CA ALA A 137 3.38 9.80 3.52
C ALA A 137 2.23 10.76 3.87
N ASN A 138 2.27 12.02 3.40
CA ASN A 138 1.16 12.95 3.55
C ASN A 138 -0.13 12.41 2.89
N ALA A 139 -0.04 11.79 1.71
CA ALA A 139 -1.17 11.17 1.06
C ALA A 139 -1.80 10.06 1.93
N ILE A 140 -0.99 9.22 2.56
CA ILE A 140 -1.46 8.18 3.48
C ILE A 140 -2.07 8.81 4.74
N TYR A 141 -1.43 9.83 5.32
CA TYR A 141 -1.93 10.55 6.51
C TYR A 141 -3.32 11.15 6.28
N GLN A 142 -3.57 11.77 5.13
CA GLN A 142 -4.87 12.36 4.81
C GLN A 142 -6.00 11.29 4.74
N ASN A 143 -5.66 10.02 4.59
CA ASN A 143 -6.60 8.90 4.50
C ASN A 143 -6.57 7.98 5.75
N LEU A 144 -6.15 8.49 6.92
CA LEU A 144 -6.15 7.73 8.17
C LEU A 144 -7.52 7.17 8.52
N GLU A 145 -8.59 7.97 8.37
CA GLU A 145 -9.97 7.57 8.66
C GLU A 145 -10.40 6.35 7.82
N TYR A 146 -10.02 6.31 6.54
CA TYR A 146 -10.27 5.16 5.68
C TYR A 146 -9.61 3.90 6.25
N MET A 147 -8.34 3.96 6.64
CA MET A 147 -7.63 2.82 7.22
C MET A 147 -8.21 2.43 8.58
N GLU A 148 -8.55 3.40 9.44
CA GLU A 148 -9.15 3.18 10.75
C GLU A 148 -10.50 2.45 10.66
N SER A 149 -11.29 2.70 9.63
CA SER A 149 -12.58 2.05 9.42
C SER A 149 -12.48 0.53 9.28
N TYR A 150 -11.32 0.01 8.86
CA TYR A 150 -11.03 -1.43 8.76
C TYR A 150 -10.27 -1.99 9.96
N ASN A 151 -9.75 -1.14 10.85
CA ASN A 151 -8.96 -1.53 12.02
C ASN A 151 -7.94 -2.65 11.70
N PRO A 152 -7.03 -2.45 10.72
CA PRO A 152 -6.12 -3.48 10.27
C PRO A 152 -5.05 -3.79 11.33
N GLU A 153 -4.40 -4.94 11.21
CA GLU A 153 -3.17 -5.23 11.96
C GLU A 153 -1.93 -4.73 11.21
N TYR A 154 -1.98 -4.83 9.88
CA TYR A 154 -0.90 -4.45 8.99
C TYR A 154 -1.41 -3.58 7.84
N VAL A 155 -0.54 -2.69 7.36
CA VAL A 155 -0.80 -1.86 6.18
C VAL A 155 0.32 -2.07 5.17
N LEU A 156 -0.07 -2.47 3.97
CA LEU A 156 0.81 -2.62 2.83
C LEU A 156 0.80 -1.32 2.03
N ILE A 157 1.95 -0.67 1.91
CA ILE A 157 2.15 0.55 1.11
C ILE A 157 2.80 0.16 -0.20
N LEU A 158 2.18 0.56 -1.31
CA LEU A 158 2.60 0.21 -2.67
C LEU A 158 2.81 1.43 -3.54
N SER A 159 3.78 1.36 -4.43
CA SER A 159 3.93 2.30 -5.55
C SER A 159 3.14 1.80 -6.77
N GLY A 160 2.36 2.68 -7.38
CA GLY A 160 1.52 2.37 -8.54
C GLY A 160 2.23 2.46 -9.89
N ASP A 161 3.56 2.57 -9.89
CA ASP A 161 4.37 2.84 -11.08
C ASP A 161 5.46 1.78 -11.34
N HIS A 162 5.35 0.62 -10.71
CA HIS A 162 6.28 -0.50 -10.85
C HIS A 162 5.63 -1.71 -11.53
N ILE A 163 6.43 -2.47 -12.26
CA ILE A 163 6.04 -3.72 -12.91
C ILE A 163 6.78 -4.87 -12.25
N TYR A 164 6.04 -5.77 -11.61
CA TYR A 164 6.56 -6.93 -10.89
C TYR A 164 5.44 -7.92 -10.58
N LYS A 165 5.80 -9.14 -10.18
CA LYS A 165 4.86 -10.15 -9.68
C LYS A 165 5.35 -10.62 -8.30
N MET A 166 4.68 -10.21 -7.23
CA MET A 166 5.06 -10.53 -5.85
C MET A 166 3.86 -11.08 -5.09
N ASP A 167 4.12 -12.06 -4.24
CA ASP A 167 3.17 -12.52 -3.24
C ASP A 167 3.42 -11.79 -1.93
N TYR A 168 2.48 -10.92 -1.56
CA TYR A 168 2.58 -10.13 -0.33
C TYR A 168 2.25 -10.94 0.93
N GLU A 169 1.58 -12.10 0.80
CA GLU A 169 1.35 -12.99 1.94
C GLU A 169 2.69 -13.53 2.47
N VAL A 170 3.60 -13.92 1.57
CA VAL A 170 4.94 -14.38 1.95
C VAL A 170 5.73 -13.27 2.65
N MET A 171 5.64 -12.04 2.16
CA MET A 171 6.28 -10.89 2.81
C MET A 171 5.64 -10.58 4.17
N LEU A 172 4.33 -10.76 4.34
CA LEU A 172 3.63 -10.58 5.61
C LEU A 172 4.04 -11.63 6.62
N GLU A 173 4.13 -12.89 6.23
CA GLU A 173 4.62 -13.96 7.13
C GLU A 173 6.07 -13.71 7.57
N TYR A 174 6.93 -13.21 6.68
CA TYR A 174 8.27 -12.77 7.04
C TYR A 174 8.24 -11.61 8.06
N HIS A 175 7.37 -10.62 7.85
CA HIS A 175 7.17 -9.51 8.79
C HIS A 175 6.77 -10.01 10.18
N LYS A 176 5.82 -10.94 10.25
CA LYS A 176 5.35 -11.56 11.50
C LYS A 176 6.45 -12.37 12.18
N ALA A 177 7.17 -13.21 11.42
CA ALA A 177 8.24 -14.07 11.95
C ALA A 177 9.36 -13.27 12.62
N ASN A 178 9.68 -12.09 12.08
CA ASN A 178 10.68 -11.19 12.65
C ASN A 178 10.11 -10.26 13.73
N ASN A 179 8.81 -10.34 14.03
CA ASN A 179 8.10 -9.37 14.86
C ASN A 179 8.42 -7.92 14.43
N ALA A 180 8.49 -7.67 13.14
CA ALA A 180 8.89 -6.38 12.59
C ALA A 180 7.84 -5.29 12.87
N ASP A 181 8.29 -4.05 13.01
CA ASP A 181 7.42 -2.87 12.98
C ASP A 181 7.30 -2.36 11.55
N VAL A 182 8.37 -2.54 10.74
CA VAL A 182 8.42 -2.20 9.32
C VAL A 182 9.20 -3.29 8.58
N THR A 183 8.67 -3.72 7.43
CA THR A 183 9.40 -4.55 6.47
C THR A 183 9.45 -3.84 5.12
N ILE A 184 10.63 -3.73 4.54
CA ILE A 184 10.89 -3.09 3.26
C ILE A 184 11.25 -4.16 2.24
N ALA A 185 10.48 -4.28 1.16
CA ALA A 185 10.91 -5.12 0.05
C ALA A 185 12.10 -4.49 -0.67
N ALA A 186 13.12 -5.28 -0.90
CA ALA A 186 14.39 -4.85 -1.45
C ALA A 186 14.94 -5.85 -2.46
N MET A 187 15.76 -5.37 -3.38
CA MET A 187 16.51 -6.21 -4.29
C MET A 187 17.87 -5.60 -4.63
N PRO A 188 18.87 -6.42 -4.95
CA PRO A 188 20.13 -5.92 -5.43
C PRO A 188 19.98 -5.31 -6.83
N VAL A 189 20.57 -4.13 -7.02
CA VAL A 189 20.62 -3.43 -8.31
C VAL A 189 22.10 -3.20 -8.71
N PRO A 190 22.39 -2.93 -10.00
CA PRO A 190 23.72 -2.45 -10.36
C PRO A 190 24.11 -1.20 -9.55
N ILE A 191 25.34 -1.16 -9.05
CA ILE A 191 25.79 -0.07 -8.16
C ILE A 191 25.66 1.31 -8.81
N GLU A 192 25.80 1.36 -10.13
CA GLU A 192 25.68 2.57 -10.95
C GLU A 192 24.24 3.13 -10.96
N GLU A 193 23.24 2.25 -10.73
CA GLU A 193 21.85 2.64 -10.65
C GLU A 193 21.39 2.92 -9.22
N ALA A 194 22.16 2.51 -8.22
CA ALA A 194 21.76 2.54 -6.81
C ALA A 194 21.41 3.96 -6.31
N SER A 195 22.09 5.00 -6.82
CA SER A 195 21.81 6.40 -6.46
C SER A 195 20.40 6.89 -6.81
N ARG A 196 19.63 6.10 -7.57
CA ARG A 196 18.24 6.43 -7.94
C ARG A 196 17.22 6.00 -6.89
N PHE A 197 17.61 5.13 -5.94
CA PHE A 197 16.76 4.45 -5.00
C PHE A 197 17.11 4.78 -3.54
N GLY A 198 16.21 4.47 -2.63
CA GLY A 198 16.56 4.33 -1.23
C GLY A 198 17.43 3.08 -1.05
N ILE A 199 18.57 3.21 -0.40
CA ILE A 199 19.56 2.15 -0.23
C ILE A 199 19.54 1.65 1.21
N LEU A 200 19.51 0.33 1.34
CA LEU A 200 19.46 -0.38 2.62
C LEU A 200 20.84 -0.93 2.97
N ILE A 201 21.21 -0.78 4.24
CA ILE A 201 22.37 -1.42 4.83
C ILE A 201 21.83 -2.34 5.94
N THR A 202 22.14 -3.64 5.85
CA THR A 202 21.60 -4.68 6.73
C THR A 202 22.70 -5.38 7.50
N ASP A 203 22.31 -5.97 8.63
CA ASP A 203 23.12 -7.00 9.29
C ASP A 203 22.89 -8.40 8.66
N ASP A 204 23.56 -9.42 9.22
CA ASP A 204 23.47 -10.81 8.74
C ASP A 204 22.07 -11.45 8.88
N ASN A 205 21.17 -10.81 9.62
CA ASN A 205 19.78 -11.24 9.81
C ASN A 205 18.77 -10.44 8.98
N ASN A 206 19.25 -9.69 7.99
CA ASN A 206 18.44 -8.76 7.18
C ASN A 206 17.76 -7.65 7.99
N LYS A 207 18.18 -7.40 9.24
CA LYS A 207 17.73 -6.22 9.98
C LYS A 207 18.42 -5.00 9.38
N ILE A 208 17.61 -4.00 9.00
CA ILE A 208 18.14 -2.78 8.41
C ILE A 208 18.76 -1.95 9.53
N THR A 209 20.05 -1.64 9.38
CA THR A 209 20.83 -0.82 10.31
C THR A 209 20.91 0.62 9.88
N GLU A 210 20.88 0.88 8.56
CA GLU A 210 20.91 2.22 7.99
C GLU A 210 20.07 2.27 6.70
N PHE A 211 19.54 3.46 6.42
CA PHE A 211 18.78 3.77 5.20
C PHE A 211 19.28 5.09 4.61
N GLU A 212 19.60 5.09 3.33
CA GLU A 212 20.07 6.27 2.60
C GLU A 212 19.12 6.59 1.44
N GLU A 213 18.39 7.70 1.49
CA GLU A 213 17.50 8.09 0.40
C GLU A 213 18.27 8.75 -0.73
N LYS A 214 18.39 8.03 -1.86
CA LYS A 214 19.06 8.47 -3.10
C LYS A 214 20.45 9.05 -2.87
N PRO A 215 21.37 8.29 -2.26
CA PRO A 215 22.71 8.77 -1.96
C PRO A 215 23.51 9.01 -3.23
N ALA A 216 24.31 10.08 -3.26
CA ALA A 216 25.20 10.36 -4.37
C ALA A 216 26.30 9.28 -4.54
N ASN A 217 26.74 8.72 -3.40
CA ASN A 217 27.73 7.64 -3.34
C ASN A 217 27.17 6.50 -2.48
N PRO A 218 26.42 5.56 -3.08
CA PRO A 218 25.77 4.47 -2.35
C PRO A 218 26.80 3.52 -1.73
N ARG A 219 26.59 3.16 -0.43
CA ARG A 219 27.46 2.22 0.29
C ARG A 219 27.00 0.76 0.14
N SER A 220 25.83 0.54 -0.41
CA SER A 220 25.25 -0.78 -0.70
C SER A 220 24.52 -0.72 -2.03
N ASN A 221 24.27 -1.88 -2.61
CA ASN A 221 23.46 -2.03 -3.81
C ASN A 221 22.07 -2.61 -3.54
N LEU A 222 21.70 -2.80 -2.26
CA LEU A 222 20.39 -3.30 -1.87
C LEU A 222 19.39 -2.14 -1.90
N ALA A 223 18.60 -2.09 -2.97
CA ALA A 223 17.66 -1.01 -3.23
C ALA A 223 16.28 -1.30 -2.68
N SER A 224 15.67 -0.32 -2.03
CA SER A 224 14.25 -0.34 -1.66
C SER A 224 13.38 -0.33 -2.92
N MET A 225 12.43 -1.26 -2.98
CA MET A 225 11.44 -1.32 -4.06
C MET A 225 10.26 -0.35 -3.87
N GLY A 226 10.24 0.43 -2.78
CA GLY A 226 9.08 1.29 -2.47
C GLY A 226 7.82 0.49 -2.09
N ILE A 227 8.01 -0.72 -1.59
CA ILE A 227 6.97 -1.62 -1.11
C ILE A 227 7.25 -1.86 0.37
N TYR A 228 6.27 -1.51 1.22
CA TYR A 228 6.44 -1.58 2.66
C TYR A 228 5.27 -2.31 3.32
N ILE A 229 5.56 -3.16 4.32
CA ILE A 229 4.56 -3.62 5.28
C ILE A 229 4.87 -2.94 6.63
N PHE A 230 3.89 -2.25 7.15
CA PHE A 230 3.94 -1.65 8.49
C PHE A 230 2.97 -2.37 9.42
N SER A 231 3.39 -2.61 10.65
CA SER A 231 2.45 -2.80 11.74
C SER A 231 1.61 -1.53 11.89
N TRP A 232 0.28 -1.63 11.91
CA TRP A 232 -0.63 -0.47 11.91
C TRP A 232 -0.30 0.56 12.98
N LYS A 233 0.02 0.07 14.19
CA LYS A 233 0.39 0.94 15.31
C LYS A 233 1.61 1.81 14.99
N ALA A 234 2.65 1.22 14.40
CA ALA A 234 3.88 1.93 14.06
C ALA A 234 3.65 2.97 12.95
N LEU A 235 2.88 2.59 11.91
CA LEU A 235 2.53 3.51 10.83
C LEU A 235 1.72 4.70 11.34
N LYS A 236 0.66 4.43 12.10
CA LYS A 236 -0.24 5.47 12.63
C LYS A 236 0.52 6.46 13.51
N GLU A 237 1.37 5.97 14.42
CA GLU A 237 2.22 6.80 15.27
C GLU A 237 3.11 7.73 14.44
N ALA A 238 3.82 7.19 13.45
CA ALA A 238 4.70 7.97 12.58
C ALA A 238 3.93 9.02 11.77
N LEU A 239 2.81 8.65 11.14
CA LEU A 239 2.00 9.57 10.34
C LEU A 239 1.44 10.72 11.16
N ILE A 240 0.94 10.46 12.37
CA ILE A 240 0.42 11.52 13.25
C ILE A 240 1.55 12.46 13.69
N LYS A 241 2.70 11.90 14.06
CA LYS A 241 3.84 12.69 14.53
C LYS A 241 4.42 13.60 13.43
N LEU A 242 4.42 13.11 12.19
CA LEU A 242 4.97 13.82 11.03
C LEU A 242 3.89 14.56 10.22
N SER A 243 2.68 14.73 10.77
CA SER A 243 1.54 15.31 10.05
C SER A 243 1.76 16.74 9.59
N GLU A 244 2.56 17.52 10.33
CA GLU A 244 2.88 18.92 10.04
C GLU A 244 4.15 19.06 9.17
N GLU A 245 4.86 17.96 8.86
CA GLU A 245 6.07 17.99 8.06
C GLU A 245 5.75 18.28 6.59
N PRO A 246 6.22 19.41 6.03
CA PRO A 246 5.93 19.77 4.64
C PRO A 246 6.49 18.72 3.66
N GLY A 247 5.66 18.24 2.77
CA GLY A 247 6.09 17.25 1.77
C GLY A 247 6.49 15.91 2.36
N CYS A 248 5.86 15.50 3.48
CA CYS A 248 6.20 14.27 4.18
C CYS A 248 6.22 13.06 3.26
N ASP A 249 7.37 12.36 3.24
CA ASP A 249 7.68 11.24 2.35
C ASP A 249 8.17 10.04 3.16
N PHE A 250 7.93 8.81 2.66
CA PHE A 250 8.35 7.60 3.36
C PHE A 250 9.86 7.52 3.52
N GLY A 251 10.62 7.68 2.43
CA GLY A 251 12.08 7.55 2.46
C GLY A 251 12.77 8.63 3.26
N LYS A 252 12.30 9.88 3.15
CA LYS A 252 12.97 11.03 3.78
C LYS A 252 12.57 11.26 5.24
N HIS A 253 11.35 10.85 5.63
CA HIS A 253 10.80 11.24 6.93
C HIS A 253 10.32 10.04 7.75
N VAL A 254 9.47 9.16 7.18
CA VAL A 254 8.86 8.08 7.96
C VAL A 254 9.88 7.00 8.34
N ILE A 255 10.70 6.54 7.40
CA ILE A 255 11.70 5.51 7.70
C ILE A 255 12.76 6.04 8.68
N PRO A 256 13.38 7.23 8.49
CA PRO A 256 14.27 7.81 9.50
C PRO A 256 13.62 7.97 10.88
N TYR A 257 12.39 8.47 10.95
CA TYR A 257 11.66 8.55 12.21
C TYR A 257 11.52 7.17 12.88
N CYS A 258 11.19 6.13 12.12
CA CYS A 258 11.10 4.78 12.68
C CYS A 258 12.44 4.30 13.26
N PHE A 259 13.57 4.65 12.63
CA PHE A 259 14.91 4.36 13.18
C PHE A 259 15.15 5.11 14.50
N GLU A 260 14.85 6.41 14.56
CA GLU A 260 15.01 7.23 15.75
C GLU A 260 14.17 6.70 16.93
N GLN A 261 12.98 6.15 16.64
CA GLN A 261 12.12 5.52 17.64
C GLN A 261 12.51 4.08 18.00
N GLY A 262 13.62 3.58 17.49
CA GLY A 262 14.11 2.22 17.76
C GLY A 262 13.18 1.11 17.25
N LYS A 263 12.40 1.36 16.20
CA LYS A 263 11.52 0.36 15.57
C LYS A 263 12.35 -0.74 14.92
N ARG A 264 11.80 -1.95 14.87
CA ARG A 264 12.43 -3.12 14.22
C ARG A 264 12.12 -3.06 12.72
N ILE A 265 13.13 -2.76 11.92
CA ILE A 265 13.01 -2.60 10.48
C ILE A 265 13.82 -3.70 9.80
N PHE A 266 13.19 -4.47 8.90
CA PHE A 266 13.80 -5.58 8.20
C PHE A 266 13.70 -5.45 6.69
N ALA A 267 14.71 -5.93 5.97
CA ALA A 267 14.68 -6.06 4.52
C ALA A 267 14.12 -7.43 4.14
N TYR A 268 13.11 -7.45 3.27
CA TYR A 268 12.64 -8.64 2.59
C TYR A 268 13.26 -8.69 1.20
N GLU A 269 14.23 -9.56 0.98
CA GLU A 269 14.89 -9.71 -0.31
C GLU A 269 13.95 -10.37 -1.33
N TYR A 270 13.66 -9.64 -2.39
CA TYR A 270 12.86 -10.12 -3.51
C TYR A 270 13.74 -10.61 -4.66
N ASN A 271 13.50 -11.84 -5.12
CA ASN A 271 14.31 -12.50 -6.15
C ASN A 271 13.57 -12.65 -7.48
N GLY A 272 12.60 -11.78 -7.77
CA GLY A 272 11.83 -11.82 -9.01
C GLY A 272 12.17 -10.69 -9.98
N TYR A 273 11.40 -10.62 -11.07
CA TYR A 273 11.47 -9.48 -11.97
C TYR A 273 10.81 -8.26 -11.34
N TRP A 274 11.51 -7.14 -11.31
CA TRP A 274 11.00 -5.84 -10.91
C TRP A 274 11.58 -4.74 -11.79
N LYS A 275 10.73 -3.78 -12.16
CA LYS A 275 11.17 -2.60 -12.92
C LYS A 275 10.38 -1.37 -12.48
N ASP A 276 11.09 -0.35 -12.01
CA ASP A 276 10.57 1.01 -11.94
C ASP A 276 10.50 1.56 -13.38
N VAL A 277 9.28 1.83 -13.84
CA VAL A 277 9.05 2.42 -15.16
C VAL A 277 9.09 3.95 -15.12
N GLY A 278 9.95 4.51 -14.29
CA GLY A 278 10.16 5.96 -14.14
C GLY A 278 10.87 6.64 -15.32
N THR A 279 11.39 5.85 -16.23
CA THR A 279 12.08 6.31 -17.44
C THR A 279 11.63 5.53 -18.64
#